data_1631a03b718f860e110f20b6bb709f98
#
_entry.id   1631a03b718f860e110f20b6bb709f98
#
_cell.length_a   1.000
_cell.length_b   1.000
_cell.length_c   1.000
_cell.angle_alpha   90.00
_cell.angle_beta   90.00
_cell.angle_gamma   90.00
#
_symmetry.space_group_name_H-M   'P 1'
#
loop_
_entity.id
_entity.type
_entity.pdbx_description
1 polymer ?
#
loop_
_entity_poly.entity_id
_entity_poly.type
_entity_poly.pdbx_seq_one_letter_code
_entity_poly.pdbx_strand_id
1 'polypeptide(L)'
;AMKAICPKCNSTHLRKKGIVYSKGYETNMQRYACYTCKKQFQVPKGSTKADAPKILLFDIETSPMEVFVWSLIGNKYIQPNNIIKDWNVISWAAKWLCDSTVTSDIQTPEEAIARDDSRVLQGIWELMDEADILIAQNGDNFDIKKLNTRYILNKMGPPSPYQSIDTLKISKRTFAMSSNKLDFLVQTLTDRKGKLKTDFELWKACLRGDPKALKYMEKYNKEDVFLLEDVYLEFRPWIKSHPNFGIYMDTDDQVCPTCGSDDIKAKGSYYITAANRYKSYNCNNCGAYSRSLA
;
A
#
# COMPACT_ATOMS: atom_id res chain seq x y z
N ALA A 1 -3.52 -2.48 -18.13
CA ALA A 1 -4.55 -3.40 -18.69
C ALA A 1 -5.75 -2.57 -19.13
N MET A 2 -6.28 -2.82 -20.33
CA MET A 2 -7.50 -2.14 -20.78
C MET A 2 -8.68 -2.59 -19.91
N LYS A 3 -9.21 -1.68 -19.06
CA LYS A 3 -10.48 -1.94 -18.36
C LYS A 3 -11.56 -2.25 -19.39
N ALA A 4 -12.35 -3.30 -19.18
CA ALA A 4 -13.49 -3.59 -20.04
C ALA A 4 -14.42 -2.36 -20.09
N ILE A 5 -14.85 -1.98 -21.28
CA ILE A 5 -15.72 -0.82 -21.50
C ILE A 5 -17.02 -1.32 -22.14
N CYS A 6 -18.16 -0.80 -21.72
CA CYS A 6 -19.44 -1.14 -22.31
C CYS A 6 -19.49 -0.69 -23.79
N PRO A 7 -19.70 -1.62 -24.76
CA PRO A 7 -19.69 -1.27 -26.18
C PRO A 7 -20.93 -0.45 -26.62
N LYS A 8 -21.90 -0.24 -25.72
CA LYS A 8 -23.10 0.56 -26.01
C LYS A 8 -23.02 1.99 -25.51
N CYS A 9 -22.43 2.22 -24.31
CA CYS A 9 -22.47 3.54 -23.67
C CYS A 9 -21.11 3.97 -23.10
N ASN A 10 -20.03 3.26 -23.43
CA ASN A 10 -18.65 3.50 -23.02
C ASN A 10 -18.45 3.59 -21.49
N SER A 11 -19.42 3.14 -20.69
CA SER A 11 -19.31 3.11 -19.25
C SER A 11 -18.34 2.02 -18.80
N THR A 12 -17.51 2.33 -17.80
CA THR A 12 -16.65 1.37 -17.08
C THR A 12 -17.35 0.76 -15.87
N HIS A 13 -18.56 1.22 -15.52
CA HIS A 13 -19.35 0.72 -14.40
C HIS A 13 -20.00 -0.61 -14.75
N LEU A 14 -19.26 -1.70 -14.59
CA LEU A 14 -19.61 -3.04 -15.07
C LEU A 14 -19.67 -4.04 -13.93
N ARG A 15 -20.60 -5.01 -14.04
CA ARG A 15 -20.66 -6.20 -13.18
C ARG A 15 -20.23 -7.43 -13.94
N LYS A 16 -19.29 -8.19 -13.42
CA LYS A 16 -18.94 -9.54 -13.94
C LYS A 16 -20.09 -10.51 -13.71
N LYS A 17 -20.43 -11.30 -14.73
CA LYS A 17 -21.54 -12.29 -14.72
C LYS A 17 -21.07 -13.74 -14.86
N GLY A 18 -19.77 -14.00 -14.65
CA GLY A 18 -19.18 -15.32 -14.83
C GLY A 18 -18.55 -15.51 -16.21
N ILE A 19 -17.97 -16.68 -16.39
CA ILE A 19 -17.21 -17.05 -17.58
C ILE A 19 -18.03 -18.06 -18.38
N VAL A 20 -17.91 -18.01 -19.72
CA VAL A 20 -18.50 -18.98 -20.62
C VAL A 20 -17.48 -19.31 -21.72
N TYR A 21 -17.31 -20.56 -22.02
CA TYR A 21 -16.49 -20.99 -23.17
C TYR A 21 -17.23 -20.68 -24.48
N SER A 22 -16.57 -19.96 -25.37
CA SER A 22 -17.10 -19.66 -26.72
C SER A 22 -16.45 -20.56 -27.77
N LYS A 23 -17.24 -21.48 -28.34
CA LYS A 23 -16.76 -22.35 -29.41
C LYS A 23 -16.31 -21.57 -30.66
N GLY A 24 -16.95 -20.44 -30.96
CA GLY A 24 -16.61 -19.63 -32.12
C GLY A 24 -15.31 -18.84 -32.01
N TYR A 25 -14.83 -18.58 -30.80
CA TYR A 25 -13.55 -17.91 -30.53
C TYR A 25 -12.52 -18.85 -29.90
N GLU A 26 -12.88 -20.14 -29.70
CA GLU A 26 -12.03 -21.16 -29.04
C GLU A 26 -11.39 -20.68 -27.73
N THR A 27 -12.09 -19.82 -26.98
CA THR A 27 -11.58 -19.23 -25.75
C THR A 27 -12.68 -19.02 -24.74
N ASN A 28 -12.29 -18.88 -23.48
CA ASN A 28 -13.19 -18.45 -22.41
C ASN A 28 -13.52 -16.97 -22.57
N MET A 29 -14.79 -16.64 -22.44
CA MET A 29 -15.30 -15.28 -22.51
C MET A 29 -15.78 -14.84 -21.13
N GLN A 30 -15.27 -13.69 -20.62
CA GLN A 30 -15.82 -13.06 -19.45
C GLN A 30 -17.08 -12.28 -19.81
N ARG A 31 -18.21 -12.62 -19.20
CA ARG A 31 -19.47 -11.88 -19.36
C ARG A 31 -19.54 -10.68 -18.42
N TYR A 32 -20.04 -9.57 -18.95
CA TYR A 32 -20.29 -8.35 -18.21
C TYR A 32 -21.74 -7.89 -18.36
N ALA A 33 -22.27 -7.23 -17.34
CA ALA A 33 -23.50 -6.44 -17.40
C ALA A 33 -23.18 -4.99 -17.04
N CYS A 34 -23.53 -4.06 -17.91
CA CYS A 34 -23.37 -2.63 -17.67
C CYS A 34 -24.43 -2.12 -16.69
N TYR A 35 -24.03 -1.47 -15.61
CA TYR A 35 -24.97 -0.85 -14.67
C TYR A 35 -25.71 0.36 -15.29
N THR A 36 -25.04 1.09 -16.19
CA THR A 36 -25.58 2.31 -16.80
C THR A 36 -26.68 2.02 -17.82
N CYS A 37 -26.39 1.18 -18.82
CA CYS A 37 -27.33 0.91 -19.92
C CYS A 37 -27.94 -0.48 -19.92
N LYS A 38 -27.67 -1.30 -18.90
CA LYS A 38 -28.15 -2.68 -18.69
C LYS A 38 -27.73 -3.68 -19.77
N LYS A 39 -26.92 -3.28 -20.78
CA LYS A 39 -26.43 -4.18 -21.82
C LYS A 39 -25.53 -5.24 -21.22
N GLN A 40 -25.73 -6.50 -21.63
CA GLN A 40 -24.81 -7.59 -21.38
C GLN A 40 -23.92 -7.79 -22.60
N PHE A 41 -22.64 -8.09 -22.39
CA PHE A 41 -21.68 -8.35 -23.45
C PHE A 41 -20.58 -9.31 -22.94
N GLN A 42 -19.77 -9.80 -23.85
CA GLN A 42 -18.70 -10.73 -23.57
C GLN A 42 -17.39 -10.15 -24.11
N VAL A 43 -16.30 -10.41 -23.39
CA VAL A 43 -14.93 -10.06 -23.81
C VAL A 43 -14.11 -11.35 -23.75
N PRO A 44 -13.25 -11.64 -24.72
CA PRO A 44 -12.36 -12.79 -24.62
C PRO A 44 -11.63 -12.79 -23.28
N LYS A 45 -11.74 -13.90 -22.56
CA LYS A 45 -10.91 -14.17 -21.41
C LYS A 45 -9.59 -14.73 -21.95
N GLY A 46 -8.70 -13.86 -22.29
CA GLY A 46 -7.45 -14.40 -22.80
C GLY A 46 -6.61 -13.31 -23.43
N SER A 47 -5.41 -13.30 -22.98
CA SER A 47 -4.22 -12.49 -23.25
C SER A 47 -3.95 -11.31 -22.33
N THR A 48 -4.77 -11.00 -21.37
CA THR A 48 -4.25 -10.34 -20.18
C THR A 48 -3.88 -11.43 -19.19
N LYS A 49 -2.57 -11.62 -18.89
CA LYS A 49 -2.18 -12.18 -17.60
C LYS A 49 -3.13 -11.58 -16.59
N ALA A 50 -3.85 -12.40 -15.83
CA ALA A 50 -4.65 -11.90 -14.73
C ALA A 50 -3.74 -10.99 -13.93
N ASP A 51 -4.13 -9.75 -13.80
CA ASP A 51 -3.25 -8.74 -13.23
C ASP A 51 -2.96 -9.18 -11.79
N ALA A 52 -1.70 -9.39 -11.49
CA ALA A 52 -1.26 -9.54 -10.10
C ALA A 52 -1.79 -8.34 -9.32
N PRO A 53 -2.13 -8.49 -8.01
CA PRO A 53 -2.65 -7.39 -7.22
C PRO A 53 -1.69 -6.20 -7.28
N LYS A 54 -2.23 -5.01 -7.46
CA LYS A 54 -1.47 -3.77 -7.42
C LYS A 54 -1.12 -3.46 -5.99
N ILE A 55 0.15 -3.59 -5.65
CA ILE A 55 0.67 -3.40 -4.29
C ILE A 55 1.47 -2.11 -4.25
N LEU A 56 0.97 -1.15 -3.49
CA LEU A 56 1.60 0.14 -3.28
C LEU A 56 2.33 0.17 -1.94
N LEU A 57 3.63 0.42 -1.98
CA LEU A 57 4.41 0.78 -0.80
C LEU A 57 4.46 2.30 -0.73
N PHE A 58 4.22 2.88 0.44
CA PHE A 58 4.21 4.33 0.59
C PHE A 58 4.59 4.78 1.99
N ASP A 59 4.99 6.02 2.09
CA ASP A 59 5.33 6.72 3.33
C ASP A 59 4.99 8.20 3.19
N ILE A 60 4.59 8.85 4.28
CA ILE A 60 4.25 10.28 4.31
C ILE A 60 5.03 11.01 5.38
N GLU A 61 5.33 12.27 5.10
CA GLU A 61 5.89 13.19 6.09
C GLU A 61 4.88 14.28 6.44
N THR A 62 4.69 14.50 7.72
CA THR A 62 3.74 15.50 8.19
C THR A 62 4.42 16.58 9.02
N SER A 63 3.86 17.78 8.96
CA SER A 63 4.32 18.89 9.78
C SER A 63 4.00 18.70 11.27
N PRO A 64 4.81 19.24 12.18
CA PRO A 64 4.39 19.41 13.56
C PRO A 64 3.27 20.46 13.66
N MET A 65 2.48 20.36 14.74
CA MET A 65 1.52 21.39 15.12
C MET A 65 2.22 22.59 15.76
N GLU A 66 1.62 23.76 15.62
CA GLU A 66 1.97 24.94 16.41
C GLU A 66 0.90 25.19 17.46
N VAL A 67 1.32 25.27 18.72
CA VAL A 67 0.38 25.34 19.85
C VAL A 67 0.86 26.32 20.92
N PHE A 68 -0.06 26.95 21.64
CA PHE A 68 0.25 27.70 22.88
C PHE A 68 0.25 26.72 24.04
N VAL A 69 1.32 26.79 24.84
CA VAL A 69 1.44 26.05 26.10
C VAL A 69 2.00 26.99 27.21
N TRP A 70 1.53 26.80 28.43
CA TRP A 70 2.00 27.59 29.58
C TRP A 70 3.38 27.16 30.09
N SER A 71 3.77 25.90 29.78
CA SER A 71 5.01 25.31 30.27
C SER A 71 5.50 24.25 29.32
N LEU A 72 6.81 23.97 29.27
CA LEU A 72 7.40 22.89 28.50
C LEU A 72 7.22 21.51 29.14
N ILE A 73 6.92 21.47 30.43
CA ILE A 73 6.81 20.24 31.22
C ILE A 73 5.36 20.08 31.71
N GLY A 74 4.87 18.86 31.74
CA GLY A 74 3.55 18.55 32.31
C GLY A 74 2.36 18.68 31.39
N ASN A 75 2.55 19.03 30.10
CA ASN A 75 1.46 19.16 29.13
C ASN A 75 1.03 17.76 28.61
N LYS A 76 0.27 17.01 29.44
CA LYS A 76 -0.29 15.72 29.04
C LYS A 76 -1.43 15.84 28.03
N TYR A 77 -2.11 16.99 28.01
CA TYR A 77 -3.21 17.27 27.10
C TYR A 77 -3.17 18.75 26.70
N ILE A 78 -3.24 19.02 25.41
CA ILE A 78 -3.33 20.36 24.83
C ILE A 78 -4.77 20.57 24.37
N GLN A 79 -5.40 21.63 24.86
CA GLN A 79 -6.76 21.99 24.43
C GLN A 79 -6.79 22.32 22.93
N PRO A 80 -7.79 21.88 22.17
CA PRO A 80 -7.87 22.17 20.74
C PRO A 80 -7.86 23.66 20.40
N ASN A 81 -8.41 24.51 21.26
CA ASN A 81 -8.40 25.98 21.09
C ASN A 81 -7.03 26.63 21.31
N ASN A 82 -6.04 25.88 21.80
CA ASN A 82 -4.64 26.34 21.90
C ASN A 82 -3.85 26.04 20.61
N ILE A 83 -4.45 25.38 19.62
CA ILE A 83 -3.80 25.10 18.35
C ILE A 83 -3.78 26.38 17.51
N ILE A 84 -2.59 26.84 17.14
CA ILE A 84 -2.38 27.99 16.25
C ILE A 84 -2.46 27.51 14.80
N LYS A 85 -1.71 26.44 14.49
CA LYS A 85 -1.71 25.79 13.18
C LYS A 85 -1.70 24.28 13.38
N ASP A 86 -2.64 23.61 12.75
CA ASP A 86 -2.72 22.17 12.76
C ASP A 86 -1.66 21.55 11.83
N TRP A 87 -1.42 20.26 11.95
CA TRP A 87 -0.53 19.52 11.08
C TRP A 87 -1.13 19.36 9.66
N ASN A 88 -0.26 19.23 8.69
CA ASN A 88 -0.59 18.95 7.29
C ASN A 88 0.44 17.99 6.69
N VAL A 89 0.16 17.41 5.52
CA VAL A 89 1.10 16.58 4.78
C VAL A 89 2.12 17.47 4.07
N ILE A 90 3.42 17.27 4.34
CA ILE A 90 4.52 17.98 3.67
C ILE A 90 4.88 17.28 2.38
N SER A 91 5.08 15.96 2.44
CA SER A 91 5.44 15.13 1.29
C SER A 91 4.90 13.72 1.44
N TRP A 92 4.88 13.02 0.31
CA TRP A 92 4.70 11.59 0.25
C TRP A 92 5.64 10.99 -0.80
N ALA A 93 5.98 9.73 -0.61
CA ALA A 93 6.63 8.90 -1.61
C ALA A 93 5.93 7.55 -1.70
N ALA A 94 5.85 7.01 -2.90
CA ALA A 94 5.20 5.73 -3.15
C ALA A 94 5.84 5.00 -4.32
N LYS A 95 5.77 3.68 -4.32
CA LYS A 95 6.20 2.83 -5.42
C LYS A 95 5.35 1.57 -5.51
N TRP A 96 5.19 1.04 -6.70
CA TRP A 96 4.63 -0.28 -6.89
C TRP A 96 5.65 -1.35 -6.50
N LEU A 97 5.18 -2.44 -5.91
CA LEU A 97 6.05 -3.54 -5.49
C LEU A 97 6.88 -4.05 -6.68
N CYS A 98 8.18 -4.20 -6.49
CA CYS A 98 9.16 -4.61 -7.50
C CYS A 98 9.34 -3.64 -8.68
N ASP A 99 8.75 -2.45 -8.66
CA ASP A 99 9.10 -1.39 -9.61
C ASP A 99 10.41 -0.70 -9.14
N SER A 100 11.22 -0.26 -10.06
CA SER A 100 12.42 0.54 -9.76
C SER A 100 12.11 2.01 -9.53
N THR A 101 10.93 2.47 -9.95
CA THR A 101 10.53 3.88 -9.93
C THR A 101 9.79 4.23 -8.66
N VAL A 102 10.22 5.28 -7.96
CA VAL A 102 9.49 5.90 -6.85
C VAL A 102 8.85 7.19 -7.35
N THR A 103 7.54 7.28 -7.20
CA THR A 103 6.77 8.51 -7.40
C THR A 103 6.67 9.26 -6.08
N SER A 104 6.73 10.57 -6.12
CA SER A 104 6.63 11.41 -4.92
C SER A 104 6.07 12.77 -5.27
N ASP A 105 5.54 13.45 -4.28
CA ASP A 105 5.22 14.88 -4.36
C ASP A 105 5.56 15.54 -3.02
N ILE A 106 5.82 16.84 -3.08
CA ILE A 106 6.17 17.67 -1.94
C ILE A 106 5.57 19.05 -2.10
N GLN A 107 5.22 19.69 -0.99
CA GLN A 107 4.73 21.06 -0.99
C GLN A 107 5.74 22.02 -1.64
N THR A 108 5.23 23.02 -2.36
CA THR A 108 6.05 24.17 -2.74
C THR A 108 6.39 25.01 -1.50
N PRO A 109 7.37 25.93 -1.56
CA PRO A 109 7.65 26.85 -0.47
C PRO A 109 6.42 27.62 0.02
N GLU A 110 5.58 28.08 -0.89
CA GLU A 110 4.36 28.84 -0.61
C GLU A 110 3.30 27.97 0.07
N GLU A 111 3.08 26.75 -0.41
CA GLU A 111 2.18 25.77 0.18
C GLU A 111 2.61 25.39 1.60
N ALA A 112 3.92 25.20 1.82
CA ALA A 112 4.47 24.84 3.13
C ALA A 112 4.26 25.98 4.16
N ILE A 113 4.48 27.23 3.78
CA ILE A 113 4.23 28.41 4.61
C ILE A 113 2.73 28.56 4.91
N ALA A 114 1.88 28.35 3.88
CA ALA A 114 0.41 28.42 4.01
C ALA A 114 -0.17 27.21 4.75
N ARG A 115 0.57 26.12 4.90
CA ARG A 115 0.07 24.81 5.41
C ARG A 115 -1.03 24.22 4.52
N ASP A 116 -0.97 24.48 3.22
CA ASP A 116 -1.90 23.95 2.25
C ASP A 116 -1.34 22.68 1.61
N ASP A 117 -1.99 21.55 1.85
CA ASP A 117 -1.60 20.25 1.29
C ASP A 117 -2.60 19.75 0.22
N SER A 118 -3.57 20.57 -0.18
CA SER A 118 -4.63 20.16 -1.10
C SER A 118 -4.13 19.58 -2.42
N ARG A 119 -3.08 20.19 -3.01
CA ARG A 119 -2.46 19.70 -4.24
C ARG A 119 -1.66 18.42 -4.03
N VAL A 120 -0.85 18.38 -2.99
CA VAL A 120 0.02 17.23 -2.67
C VAL A 120 -0.79 15.97 -2.40
N LEU A 121 -1.97 16.09 -1.81
CA LEU A 121 -2.84 14.96 -1.50
C LEU A 121 -3.41 14.26 -2.74
N GLN A 122 -3.57 14.96 -3.86
CA GLN A 122 -4.22 14.43 -5.05
C GLN A 122 -3.46 13.21 -5.61
N GLY A 123 -2.14 13.30 -5.76
CA GLY A 123 -1.34 12.23 -6.35
C GLY A 123 -1.33 10.95 -5.51
N ILE A 124 -1.18 11.07 -4.18
CA ILE A 124 -1.22 9.87 -3.31
C ILE A 124 -2.63 9.28 -3.24
N TRP A 125 -3.68 10.10 -3.28
CA TRP A 125 -5.05 9.62 -3.35
C TRP A 125 -5.29 8.77 -4.60
N GLU A 126 -4.84 9.23 -5.78
CA GLU A 126 -4.96 8.50 -7.05
C GLU A 126 -4.22 7.15 -7.01
N LEU A 127 -3.01 7.11 -6.46
CA LEU A 127 -2.25 5.87 -6.29
C LEU A 127 -2.94 4.91 -5.32
N MET A 128 -3.49 5.41 -4.22
CA MET A 128 -4.24 4.58 -3.26
C MET A 128 -5.56 4.07 -3.85
N ASP A 129 -6.24 4.86 -4.68
CA ASP A 129 -7.47 4.45 -5.38
C ASP A 129 -7.23 3.33 -6.39
N GLU A 130 -6.03 3.29 -6.97
CA GLU A 130 -5.62 2.25 -7.90
C GLU A 130 -5.12 0.97 -7.22
N ALA A 131 -4.67 1.06 -5.95
CA ALA A 131 -4.04 -0.04 -5.23
C ALA A 131 -5.06 -1.06 -4.71
N ASP A 132 -4.72 -2.35 -4.79
CA ASP A 132 -5.44 -3.43 -4.12
C ASP A 132 -4.90 -3.66 -2.70
N ILE A 133 -3.60 -3.44 -2.50
CA ILE A 133 -2.90 -3.66 -1.23
C ILE A 133 -1.97 -2.49 -0.96
N LEU A 134 -2.05 -1.95 0.25
CA LEU A 134 -1.17 -0.89 0.75
C LEU A 134 -0.16 -1.47 1.73
N ILE A 135 1.11 -1.07 1.62
CA ILE A 135 2.17 -1.44 2.56
C ILE A 135 2.77 -0.17 3.14
N ALA A 136 2.85 -0.09 4.47
CA ALA A 136 3.51 1.01 5.16
C ALA A 136 4.07 0.56 6.53
N GLN A 137 5.01 1.31 7.08
CA GLN A 137 5.56 1.10 8.41
C GLN A 137 4.74 1.88 9.44
N ASN A 138 3.96 1.22 10.28
CA ASN A 138 2.97 1.82 11.18
C ASN A 138 1.81 2.52 10.44
N GLY A 139 1.58 2.14 9.19
CA GLY A 139 0.64 2.80 8.30
C GLY A 139 -0.79 2.82 8.82
N ASP A 140 -1.26 1.73 9.42
CA ASP A 140 -2.62 1.64 9.96
C ASP A 140 -2.89 2.63 11.11
N ASN A 141 -1.86 3.03 11.85
CA ASN A 141 -2.01 3.95 12.97
C ASN A 141 -1.56 5.38 12.64
N PHE A 142 -0.75 5.56 11.61
CA PHE A 142 -0.20 6.87 11.25
C PHE A 142 -0.60 7.26 9.82
N ASP A 143 0.06 6.76 8.80
CA ASP A 143 -0.05 7.25 7.42
C ASP A 143 -1.48 7.23 6.89
N ILE A 144 -2.16 6.08 6.98
CA ILE A 144 -3.53 5.92 6.48
C ILE A 144 -4.51 6.83 7.24
N LYS A 145 -4.38 6.91 8.57
CA LYS A 145 -5.26 7.78 9.37
C LYS A 145 -5.01 9.24 9.08
N LYS A 146 -3.75 9.63 8.91
CA LYS A 146 -3.36 11.00 8.57
C LYS A 146 -3.93 11.37 7.20
N LEU A 147 -3.72 10.56 6.18
CA LEU A 147 -4.26 10.78 4.84
C LEU A 147 -5.80 10.86 4.86
N ASN A 148 -6.48 9.90 5.48
CA ASN A 148 -7.94 9.91 5.59
C ASN A 148 -8.46 11.18 6.27
N THR A 149 -7.77 11.68 7.30
CA THR A 149 -8.12 12.94 7.95
C THR A 149 -7.96 14.12 6.99
N ARG A 150 -6.85 14.17 6.23
CA ARG A 150 -6.63 15.24 5.27
C ARG A 150 -7.60 15.16 4.09
N TYR A 151 -7.94 13.95 3.63
CA TYR A 151 -8.94 13.77 2.56
C TYR A 151 -10.30 14.32 2.96
N ILE A 152 -10.82 13.96 4.13
CA ILE A 152 -12.14 14.47 4.56
C ILE A 152 -12.13 15.98 4.79
N LEU A 153 -11.04 16.55 5.33
CA LEU A 153 -10.89 17.99 5.53
C LEU A 153 -10.84 18.75 4.19
N ASN A 154 -10.23 18.15 3.16
CA ASN A 154 -10.16 18.71 1.81
C ASN A 154 -11.37 18.31 0.93
N LYS A 155 -12.43 17.72 1.51
CA LYS A 155 -13.65 17.29 0.82
C LYS A 155 -13.40 16.27 -0.31
N MET A 156 -12.33 15.51 -0.20
CA MET A 156 -12.05 14.37 -1.04
C MET A 156 -12.79 13.14 -0.48
N GLY A 157 -13.30 12.31 -1.36
CA GLY A 157 -13.90 11.02 -0.98
C GLY A 157 -12.83 10.02 -0.52
N PRO A 158 -13.23 8.89 0.08
CA PRO A 158 -12.30 7.80 0.34
C PRO A 158 -11.81 7.20 -0.98
N PRO A 159 -10.55 6.71 -1.05
CA PRO A 159 -10.09 5.89 -2.17
C PRO A 159 -10.85 4.55 -2.21
N SER A 160 -10.71 3.81 -3.32
CA SER A 160 -11.26 2.47 -3.47
C SER A 160 -10.83 1.54 -2.33
N PRO A 161 -11.66 0.53 -1.96
CA PRO A 161 -11.29 -0.40 -0.90
C PRO A 161 -9.99 -1.16 -1.19
N TYR A 162 -9.09 -1.19 -0.24
CA TYR A 162 -7.80 -1.87 -0.28
C TYR A 162 -7.61 -2.75 0.97
N GLN A 163 -6.64 -3.64 0.93
CA GLN A 163 -6.13 -4.32 2.12
C GLN A 163 -4.83 -3.65 2.58
N SER A 164 -4.54 -3.66 3.89
CA SER A 164 -3.31 -3.07 4.41
C SER A 164 -2.38 -4.13 5.00
N ILE A 165 -1.07 -3.93 4.80
CA ILE A 165 0.02 -4.67 5.44
C ILE A 165 0.87 -3.66 6.21
N ASP A 166 0.76 -3.67 7.54
CA ASP A 166 1.55 -2.82 8.44
C ASP A 166 2.78 -3.59 8.93
N THR A 167 3.94 -3.24 8.42
CA THR A 167 5.22 -3.92 8.74
C THR A 167 5.60 -3.79 10.20
N LEU A 168 5.23 -2.70 10.90
CA LEU A 168 5.42 -2.57 12.36
C LEU A 168 4.58 -3.58 13.13
N LYS A 169 3.31 -3.75 12.77
CA LYS A 169 2.43 -4.74 13.42
C LYS A 169 2.94 -6.17 13.19
N ILE A 170 3.41 -6.46 11.97
CA ILE A 170 4.01 -7.76 11.66
C ILE A 170 5.25 -8.00 12.49
N SER A 171 6.18 -7.03 12.54
CA SER A 171 7.39 -7.11 13.35
C SER A 171 7.08 -7.45 14.81
N LYS A 172 6.19 -6.68 15.44
CA LYS A 172 5.79 -6.87 16.83
C LYS A 172 5.07 -8.19 17.11
N ARG A 173 4.27 -8.66 16.15
CA ARG A 173 3.46 -9.89 16.33
C ARG A 173 4.25 -11.17 16.09
N THR A 174 5.19 -11.13 15.15
CA THR A 174 5.86 -12.32 14.62
C THR A 174 7.24 -12.54 15.19
N PHE A 175 7.94 -11.46 15.53
CA PHE A 175 9.33 -11.49 15.96
C PHE A 175 9.55 -10.80 17.32
N ALA A 176 10.61 -11.18 18.01
CA ALA A 176 11.08 -10.52 19.23
C ALA A 176 12.29 -9.62 18.93
N MET A 177 12.12 -8.66 18.02
CA MET A 177 13.20 -7.75 17.63
C MET A 177 13.55 -6.80 18.76
N SER A 178 14.83 -6.48 18.95
CA SER A 178 15.30 -5.50 19.94
C SER A 178 14.78 -4.09 19.67
N SER A 179 14.49 -3.77 18.39
CA SER A 179 13.80 -2.55 17.98
C SER A 179 12.95 -2.82 16.74
N ASN A 180 11.77 -2.20 16.69
CA ASN A 180 10.88 -2.29 15.53
C ASN A 180 10.91 -1.01 14.67
N LYS A 181 11.91 -0.14 14.87
CA LYS A 181 12.13 1.03 14.00
C LYS A 181 12.61 0.55 12.62
N LEU A 182 12.12 1.18 11.55
CA LEU A 182 12.49 0.82 10.17
C LEU A 182 14.01 0.78 9.98
N ASP A 183 14.72 1.79 10.46
CA ASP A 183 16.19 1.87 10.39
C ASP A 183 16.89 0.65 11.02
N PHE A 184 16.44 0.24 12.21
CA PHE A 184 16.99 -0.94 12.89
C PHE A 184 16.71 -2.24 12.12
N LEU A 185 15.47 -2.39 11.62
CA LEU A 185 15.07 -3.57 10.86
C LEU A 185 15.89 -3.70 9.58
N VAL A 186 16.07 -2.60 8.84
CA VAL A 186 16.90 -2.57 7.63
C VAL A 186 18.33 -3.00 7.92
N GLN A 187 18.97 -2.38 8.90
CA GLN A 187 20.37 -2.70 9.27
C GLN A 187 20.56 -4.12 9.77
N THR A 188 19.52 -4.72 10.36
CA THR A 188 19.58 -6.07 10.93
C THR A 188 19.25 -7.16 9.91
N LEU A 189 18.35 -6.89 8.97
CA LEU A 189 17.79 -7.89 8.06
C LEU A 189 18.35 -7.82 6.64
N THR A 190 18.97 -6.70 6.28
CA THR A 190 19.46 -6.46 4.92
C THR A 190 20.91 -5.97 4.92
N ASP A 191 21.55 -5.96 3.75
CA ASP A 191 22.91 -5.43 3.58
C ASP A 191 22.94 -3.90 3.37
N ARG A 192 21.77 -3.23 3.47
CA ARG A 192 21.70 -1.78 3.27
C ARG A 192 22.23 -1.01 4.48
N LYS A 193 22.86 0.11 4.19
CA LYS A 193 23.12 1.15 5.19
C LYS A 193 21.80 1.78 5.60
N GLY A 194 21.60 2.02 6.89
CA GLY A 194 20.34 2.55 7.43
C GLY A 194 19.89 3.89 6.83
N LYS A 195 18.85 4.45 7.42
CA LYS A 195 18.17 5.69 6.97
C LYS A 195 19.10 6.91 6.86
N LEU A 196 18.71 7.85 6.00
CA LEU A 196 19.28 9.20 6.02
C LEU A 196 19.05 9.85 7.40
N LYS A 197 20.04 10.57 7.89
CA LYS A 197 19.92 11.25 9.17
C LYS A 197 19.06 12.50 9.04
N THR A 198 18.12 12.67 9.96
CA THR A 198 17.27 13.86 10.07
C THR A 198 17.22 14.33 11.50
N ASP A 199 16.95 15.61 11.71
CA ASP A 199 16.65 16.20 13.01
C ASP A 199 15.39 17.06 12.89
N PHE A 200 14.90 17.54 14.00
CA PHE A 200 13.67 18.35 14.04
C PHE A 200 13.79 19.70 13.31
N GLU A 201 15.03 20.21 13.12
CA GLU A 201 15.26 21.44 12.38
C GLU A 201 14.91 21.31 10.89
N LEU A 202 15.01 20.10 10.31
CA LEU A 202 14.56 19.85 8.94
C LEU A 202 13.07 20.16 8.78
N TRP A 203 12.21 19.68 9.69
CA TRP A 203 10.77 19.99 9.66
C TRP A 203 10.49 21.45 9.81
N LYS A 204 11.18 22.15 10.75
CA LYS A 204 11.05 23.60 10.91
C LYS A 204 11.46 24.36 9.66
N ALA A 205 12.53 23.92 8.98
CA ALA A 205 13.00 24.54 7.74
C ALA A 205 11.99 24.34 6.60
N CYS A 206 11.40 23.14 6.47
CA CYS A 206 10.32 22.89 5.52
C CYS A 206 9.14 23.85 5.75
N LEU A 207 8.72 24.04 7.00
CA LEU A 207 7.61 24.94 7.35
C LEU A 207 7.90 26.42 7.09
N ARG A 208 9.16 26.81 6.99
CA ARG A 208 9.57 28.16 6.57
C ARG A 208 9.65 28.29 5.04
N GLY A 209 9.34 27.23 4.30
CA GLY A 209 9.43 27.21 2.85
C GLY A 209 10.86 27.15 2.31
N ASP A 210 11.83 26.62 3.08
CA ASP A 210 13.21 26.46 2.59
C ASP A 210 13.28 25.42 1.47
N PRO A 211 13.60 25.82 0.23
CA PRO A 211 13.61 24.89 -0.90
C PRO A 211 14.65 23.76 -0.76
N LYS A 212 15.76 24.00 -0.04
CA LYS A 212 16.77 22.96 0.19
C LYS A 212 16.28 21.93 1.19
N ALA A 213 15.60 22.39 2.26
CA ALA A 213 15.00 21.51 3.24
C ALA A 213 13.87 20.65 2.62
N LEU A 214 13.01 21.26 1.82
CA LEU A 214 11.96 20.54 1.08
C LEU A 214 12.56 19.47 0.17
N LYS A 215 13.54 19.82 -0.65
CA LYS A 215 14.22 18.84 -1.52
C LYS A 215 14.88 17.70 -0.74
N TYR A 216 15.45 17.99 0.43
CA TYR A 216 16.03 16.95 1.28
C TYR A 216 14.97 16.06 1.90
N MET A 217 13.84 16.63 2.34
CA MET A 217 12.68 15.89 2.85
C MET A 217 12.12 14.92 1.81
N GLU A 218 11.94 15.36 0.56
CA GLU A 218 11.52 14.50 -0.54
C GLU A 218 12.49 13.33 -0.77
N LYS A 219 13.79 13.62 -0.77
CA LYS A 219 14.81 12.57 -0.89
C LYS A 219 14.75 11.58 0.26
N TYR A 220 14.57 12.06 1.49
CA TYR A 220 14.43 11.24 2.70
C TYR A 220 13.21 10.33 2.60
N ASN A 221 12.06 10.87 2.24
CA ASN A 221 10.81 10.12 2.09
C ASN A 221 10.90 9.04 0.99
N LYS A 222 11.54 9.33 -0.15
CA LYS A 222 11.82 8.34 -1.20
C LYS A 222 12.69 7.18 -0.72
N GLU A 223 13.72 7.47 0.05
CA GLU A 223 14.60 6.44 0.59
C GLU A 223 13.85 5.50 1.54
N ASP A 224 12.99 6.04 2.40
CA ASP A 224 12.19 5.26 3.34
C ASP A 224 11.29 4.24 2.63
N VAL A 225 10.77 4.55 1.46
CA VAL A 225 9.95 3.61 0.67
C VAL A 225 10.77 2.44 0.12
N PHE A 226 12.02 2.66 -0.28
CA PHE A 226 12.91 1.56 -0.66
C PHE A 226 13.25 0.66 0.53
N LEU A 227 13.55 1.27 1.68
CA LEU A 227 13.84 0.54 2.90
C LEU A 227 12.62 -0.27 3.39
N LEU A 228 11.42 0.28 3.23
CA LEU A 228 10.17 -0.38 3.53
C LEU A 228 9.98 -1.63 2.66
N GLU A 229 10.28 -1.56 1.36
CA GLU A 229 10.18 -2.71 0.47
C GLU A 229 11.12 -3.84 0.90
N ASP A 230 12.38 -3.52 1.20
CA ASP A 230 13.34 -4.52 1.65
C ASP A 230 12.85 -5.25 2.90
N VAL A 231 12.40 -4.51 3.93
CA VAL A 231 11.85 -5.10 5.16
C VAL A 231 10.59 -5.92 4.88
N TYR A 232 9.70 -5.44 4.01
CA TYR A 232 8.50 -6.20 3.63
C TYR A 232 8.88 -7.52 2.95
N LEU A 233 9.85 -7.53 2.03
CA LEU A 233 10.27 -8.74 1.32
C LEU A 233 10.85 -9.79 2.29
N GLU A 234 11.62 -9.36 3.28
CA GLU A 234 12.12 -10.24 4.36
C GLU A 234 10.99 -10.79 5.25
N PHE A 235 9.99 -9.97 5.55
CA PHE A 235 8.85 -10.39 6.37
C PHE A 235 7.82 -11.21 5.62
N ARG A 236 7.70 -11.03 4.31
CA ARG A 236 6.65 -11.61 3.48
C ARG A 236 6.38 -13.10 3.72
N PRO A 237 7.38 -13.99 3.76
CA PRO A 237 7.15 -15.42 4.00
C PRO A 237 6.58 -15.74 5.40
N TRP A 238 6.70 -14.83 6.36
CA TRP A 238 6.24 -14.99 7.73
C TRP A 238 4.83 -14.45 7.98
N ILE A 239 4.25 -13.75 7.01
CA ILE A 239 2.93 -13.11 7.14
C ILE A 239 1.82 -14.13 6.95
N LYS A 240 1.31 -14.70 8.05
CA LYS A 240 0.24 -15.71 8.02
C LYS A 240 -1.08 -15.19 7.45
N SER A 241 -1.36 -13.90 7.62
CA SER A 241 -2.57 -13.20 7.14
C SER A 241 -2.29 -12.36 5.89
N HIS A 242 -1.31 -12.76 5.07
CA HIS A 242 -1.05 -12.08 3.82
C HIS A 242 -2.27 -12.17 2.90
N PRO A 243 -2.70 -11.08 2.24
CA PRO A 243 -3.72 -11.12 1.21
C PRO A 243 -3.39 -12.19 0.15
N ASN A 244 -4.38 -12.99 -0.21
CA ASN A 244 -4.15 -14.09 -1.14
C ASN A 244 -4.06 -13.59 -2.58
N PHE A 245 -2.88 -13.64 -3.18
CA PHE A 245 -2.63 -13.27 -4.58
C PHE A 245 -3.48 -14.05 -5.57
N GLY A 246 -3.74 -15.33 -5.29
CA GLY A 246 -4.54 -16.18 -6.18
C GLY A 246 -5.99 -15.70 -6.37
N ILE A 247 -6.52 -14.88 -5.44
CA ILE A 247 -7.86 -14.29 -5.57
C ILE A 247 -7.89 -13.18 -6.63
N TYR A 248 -6.77 -12.47 -6.81
CA TYR A 248 -6.64 -11.40 -7.79
C TYR A 248 -6.27 -11.95 -9.18
N MET A 249 -5.59 -13.10 -9.20
CA MET A 249 -5.15 -13.74 -10.44
C MET A 249 -6.32 -14.54 -11.07
N ASP A 250 -6.53 -14.37 -12.36
CA ASP A 250 -7.56 -15.10 -13.10
C ASP A 250 -6.98 -16.45 -13.61
N THR A 251 -6.60 -17.33 -12.67
CA THR A 251 -6.03 -18.66 -12.95
C THR A 251 -6.73 -19.73 -12.14
N ASP A 252 -6.91 -20.90 -12.76
CA ASP A 252 -7.36 -22.13 -12.07
C ASP A 252 -6.16 -22.92 -11.50
N ASP A 253 -4.93 -22.50 -11.85
CA ASP A 253 -3.72 -23.14 -11.38
C ASP A 253 -3.45 -22.81 -9.91
N GLN A 254 -2.84 -23.76 -9.21
CA GLN A 254 -2.43 -23.53 -7.84
C GLN A 254 -1.19 -22.61 -7.82
N VAL A 255 -1.35 -21.43 -7.26
CA VAL A 255 -0.26 -20.45 -7.11
C VAL A 255 0.00 -20.16 -5.64
N CYS A 256 1.18 -19.63 -5.36
CA CYS A 256 1.52 -19.18 -4.01
C CYS A 256 0.59 -18.03 -3.56
N PRO A 257 -0.17 -18.18 -2.47
CA PRO A 257 -1.07 -17.14 -2.00
C PRO A 257 -0.37 -15.85 -1.56
N THR A 258 0.94 -15.92 -1.32
CA THR A 258 1.74 -14.79 -0.81
C THR A 258 2.39 -13.96 -1.92
N CYS A 259 2.76 -14.58 -3.05
CA CYS A 259 3.47 -13.88 -4.13
C CYS A 259 3.00 -14.21 -5.55
N GLY A 260 1.99 -15.08 -5.70
CA GLY A 260 1.43 -15.43 -7.01
C GLY A 260 2.29 -16.39 -7.86
N SER A 261 3.47 -16.83 -7.37
CA SER A 261 4.34 -17.74 -8.11
C SER A 261 3.69 -19.13 -8.27
N ASP A 262 3.84 -19.74 -9.43
CA ASP A 262 3.49 -21.13 -9.71
C ASP A 262 4.59 -22.13 -9.25
N ASP A 263 5.78 -21.63 -8.94
CA ASP A 263 6.89 -22.46 -8.44
C ASP A 263 6.69 -22.81 -6.96
N ILE A 264 5.76 -23.73 -6.72
CA ILE A 264 5.40 -24.26 -5.41
C ILE A 264 5.68 -25.75 -5.32
N LYS A 265 6.26 -26.19 -4.19
CA LYS A 265 6.61 -27.58 -3.96
C LYS A 265 5.79 -28.19 -2.84
N ALA A 266 5.16 -29.34 -3.09
CA ALA A 266 4.50 -30.12 -2.05
C ALA A 266 5.52 -30.60 -1.00
N LYS A 267 5.22 -30.41 0.29
CA LYS A 267 6.10 -30.79 1.40
C LYS A 267 6.04 -32.28 1.76
N GLY A 268 5.05 -33.01 1.27
CA GLY A 268 4.78 -34.39 1.73
C GLY A 268 4.17 -34.47 3.14
N SER A 269 4.05 -33.32 3.84
CA SER A 269 3.38 -33.19 5.14
C SER A 269 2.03 -32.49 5.03
N TYR A 270 1.24 -32.57 6.09
CA TYR A 270 -0.07 -31.96 6.15
C TYR A 270 -0.09 -30.79 7.14
N TYR A 271 -0.79 -29.73 6.77
CA TYR A 271 -1.17 -28.68 7.70
C TYR A 271 -2.49 -29.07 8.37
N ILE A 272 -2.48 -29.24 9.68
CA ILE A 272 -3.65 -29.66 10.44
C ILE A 272 -4.19 -28.47 11.22
N THR A 273 -5.49 -28.26 11.13
CA THR A 273 -6.25 -27.31 11.95
C THR A 273 -7.16 -28.09 12.90
N ALA A 274 -7.85 -27.40 13.79
CA ALA A 274 -8.83 -28.04 14.65
C ALA A 274 -9.95 -28.79 13.89
N ALA A 275 -10.27 -28.37 12.66
CA ALA A 275 -11.39 -28.89 11.88
C ALA A 275 -10.96 -29.66 10.61
N ASN A 276 -9.78 -29.41 10.05
CA ASN A 276 -9.44 -29.91 8.73
C ASN A 276 -7.95 -30.26 8.59
N ARG A 277 -7.70 -31.10 7.59
CA ARG A 277 -6.35 -31.49 7.14
C ARG A 277 -6.13 -30.98 5.71
N TYR A 278 -4.97 -30.37 5.46
CA TYR A 278 -4.65 -29.74 4.17
C TYR A 278 -3.27 -30.22 3.68
N LYS A 279 -3.08 -30.33 2.37
CA LYS A 279 -1.74 -30.48 1.81
C LYS A 279 -0.92 -29.24 2.07
N SER A 280 0.35 -29.40 2.44
CA SER A 280 1.26 -28.29 2.72
C SER A 280 2.22 -28.06 1.55
N TYR A 281 2.44 -26.82 1.20
CA TYR A 281 3.31 -26.38 0.11
C TYR A 281 4.32 -25.35 0.60
N ASN A 282 5.47 -25.32 -0.04
CA ASN A 282 6.47 -24.28 0.12
C ASN A 282 6.69 -23.60 -1.23
N CYS A 283 6.74 -22.29 -1.26
CA CYS A 283 7.05 -21.52 -2.46
C CYS A 283 8.55 -21.36 -2.61
N ASN A 284 9.12 -21.79 -3.75
CA ASN A 284 10.54 -21.62 -4.02
C ASN A 284 10.93 -20.17 -4.30
N ASN A 285 9.96 -19.34 -4.73
CA ASN A 285 10.21 -17.93 -5.04
C ASN A 285 10.28 -17.05 -3.78
N CYS A 286 9.30 -17.12 -2.87
CA CYS A 286 9.25 -16.24 -1.70
C CYS A 286 9.48 -16.93 -0.36
N GLY A 287 9.67 -18.26 -0.34
CA GLY A 287 9.87 -19.04 0.88
C GLY A 287 8.62 -19.26 1.74
N ALA A 288 7.47 -18.70 1.38
CA ALA A 288 6.26 -18.83 2.18
C ALA A 288 5.68 -20.24 2.15
N TYR A 289 5.11 -20.63 3.31
CA TYR A 289 4.34 -21.87 3.42
C TYR A 289 2.86 -21.59 3.17
N SER A 290 2.23 -22.44 2.38
CA SER A 290 0.81 -22.38 2.09
C SER A 290 0.15 -23.75 2.23
N ARG A 291 -1.17 -23.74 2.17
CA ARG A 291 -1.99 -24.94 2.22
C ARG A 291 -3.05 -24.89 1.10
N SER A 292 -3.42 -26.05 0.55
CA SER A 292 -4.62 -26.16 -0.27
C SER A 292 -5.66 -27.02 0.44
N LEU A 293 -6.91 -26.86 0.06
CA LEU A 293 -7.93 -27.85 0.41
C LEU A 293 -7.48 -29.21 -0.11
N ALA A 294 -7.54 -30.21 0.76
CA ALA A 294 -7.20 -31.59 0.43
C ALA A 294 -8.31 -32.22 -0.43
#